data_dc9a260c787aea5519634a1c514ac886
#
_entry.id   dc9a260c787aea5519634a1c514ac886
#
_cell.length_a   1.000
_cell.length_b   1.000
_cell.length_c   1.000
_cell.angle_alpha   90.00
_cell.angle_beta   90.00
_cell.angle_gamma   90.00
#
_symmetry.space_group_name_H-M   'P 1'
#
loop_
_entity.id
_entity.type
_entity.pdbx_description
1 polymer ?
#
loop_
_entity_poly.entity_id
_entity_poly.type
_entity_poly.pdbx_seq_one_letter_code
_entity_poly.pdbx_strand_id
1 'polypeptide(L)'
;MSNKFKGMIWLRGQVTLANKSILLQVFMPIFLIFLYKFIFSLNGAGKEIGADKLATMLLTISLPFSLAMSVGTPIIIILAEEREKHNLQSLRLAGVTAGQYILSALIWPAIIGIFYIVITPLLVGAKLSNQLFSYSLVLLLTMLVLIFFFLMVGLFCKNQVMAQSLSVPAMLLAAFIPMFSNMSEDLSKVLRYSFMGLFSSYMKDWSHFHLWSGEFLALVVWLLLFAGLSFYLMRHLQILDD
;
A
#
# COMPACT_ATOMS: atom_id res chain seq x y z
N MET A 1 -5.08 -13.72 -23.07
CA MET A 1 -3.88 -13.49 -22.23
C MET A 1 -2.78 -14.44 -22.72
N SER A 2 -1.60 -13.92 -23.05
CA SER A 2 -0.46 -14.74 -23.50
C SER A 2 -0.08 -15.77 -22.43
N ASN A 3 0.25 -17.00 -22.82
CA ASN A 3 0.71 -18.06 -21.90
C ASN A 3 1.94 -17.62 -21.08
N LYS A 4 2.77 -16.73 -21.66
CA LYS A 4 3.91 -16.11 -20.98
C LYS A 4 3.50 -15.29 -19.76
N PHE A 5 2.43 -14.47 -19.88
CA PHE A 5 1.95 -13.64 -18.77
C PHE A 5 1.38 -14.48 -17.62
N LYS A 6 0.62 -15.54 -17.93
CA LYS A 6 0.15 -16.49 -16.91
C LYS A 6 1.30 -17.16 -16.17
N GLY A 7 2.34 -17.60 -16.92
CA GLY A 7 3.54 -18.19 -16.33
C GLY A 7 4.27 -17.22 -15.40
N MET A 8 4.35 -15.94 -15.75
CA MET A 8 4.95 -14.91 -14.88
C MET A 8 4.17 -14.69 -13.60
N ILE A 9 2.84 -14.61 -13.66
CA ILE A 9 2.00 -14.47 -12.46
C ILE A 9 2.20 -15.66 -11.53
N TRP A 10 2.21 -16.88 -12.08
CA TRP A 10 2.45 -18.10 -11.30
C TRP A 10 3.83 -18.10 -10.66
N LEU A 11 4.87 -17.78 -11.43
CA LEU A 11 6.25 -17.68 -10.92
C LEU A 11 6.36 -16.67 -9.78
N ARG A 12 5.73 -15.49 -9.93
CA ARG A 12 5.68 -14.46 -8.89
C ARG A 12 5.01 -14.94 -7.62
N GLY A 13 3.92 -15.69 -7.75
CA GLY A 13 3.27 -16.33 -6.60
C GLY A 13 4.22 -17.29 -5.87
N GLN A 14 4.97 -18.11 -6.61
CA GLN A 14 5.96 -19.01 -6.05
C GLN A 14 7.09 -18.23 -5.34
N VAL A 15 7.63 -17.18 -5.96
CA VAL A 15 8.66 -16.33 -5.35
C VAL A 15 8.14 -15.66 -4.08
N THR A 16 6.92 -15.11 -4.10
CA THR A 16 6.30 -14.49 -2.93
C THR A 16 6.15 -15.49 -1.78
N LEU A 17 5.69 -16.71 -2.07
CA LEU A 17 5.50 -17.76 -1.07
C LEU A 17 6.82 -18.39 -0.59
N ALA A 18 7.86 -18.42 -1.42
CA ALA A 18 9.16 -18.95 -1.06
C ALA A 18 10.03 -17.96 -0.27
N ASN A 19 9.79 -16.65 -0.43
CA ASN A 19 10.59 -15.61 0.23
C ASN A 19 10.06 -15.35 1.64
N LYS A 20 10.80 -15.87 2.64
CA LYS A 20 10.45 -15.74 4.07
C LYS A 20 10.31 -14.27 4.53
N SER A 21 11.12 -13.35 3.96
CA SER A 21 11.04 -11.92 4.29
C SER A 21 9.73 -11.31 3.80
N ILE A 22 9.28 -11.66 2.59
CA ILE A 22 7.99 -11.20 2.06
C ILE A 22 6.84 -11.80 2.86
N LEU A 23 6.89 -13.10 3.18
CA LEU A 23 5.86 -13.74 4.01
C LEU A 23 5.75 -13.07 5.38
N LEU A 24 6.87 -12.78 6.04
CA LEU A 24 6.86 -12.08 7.32
C LEU A 24 6.17 -10.72 7.20
N GLN A 25 6.47 -9.95 6.16
CA GLN A 25 5.85 -8.64 5.92
C GLN A 25 4.35 -8.74 5.60
N VAL A 26 3.93 -9.82 4.94
CA VAL A 26 2.51 -10.08 4.68
C VAL A 26 1.76 -10.41 5.97
N PHE A 27 2.32 -11.19 6.88
CA PHE A 27 1.63 -11.60 8.11
C PHE A 27 1.78 -10.62 9.28
N MET A 28 2.84 -9.82 9.31
CA MET A 28 3.14 -8.88 10.39
C MET A 28 1.99 -7.89 10.69
N PRO A 29 1.24 -7.36 9.72
CA PRO A 29 0.13 -6.48 10.02
C PRO A 29 -0.97 -7.13 10.85
N ILE A 30 -1.26 -8.41 10.64
CA ILE A 30 -2.24 -9.15 11.46
C ILE A 30 -1.78 -9.18 12.92
N PHE A 31 -0.50 -9.49 13.15
CA PHE A 31 0.08 -9.47 14.49
C PHE A 31 -0.01 -8.08 15.13
N LEU A 32 0.31 -7.02 14.38
CA LEU A 32 0.21 -5.64 14.87
C LEU A 32 -1.22 -5.24 15.23
N ILE A 33 -2.23 -5.66 14.45
CA ILE A 33 -3.65 -5.40 14.77
C ILE A 33 -4.01 -6.04 16.11
N PHE A 34 -3.63 -7.30 16.34
CA PHE A 34 -3.88 -7.96 17.62
C PHE A 34 -3.11 -7.32 18.77
N LEU A 35 -1.86 -6.91 18.54
CA LEU A 35 -1.05 -6.20 19.53
C LEU A 35 -1.68 -4.88 19.93
N TYR A 36 -2.12 -4.05 18.98
CA TYR A 36 -2.83 -2.81 19.27
C TYR A 36 -4.14 -3.06 20.04
N LYS A 37 -4.94 -4.03 19.61
CA LYS A 37 -6.17 -4.40 20.36
C LYS A 37 -5.84 -4.79 21.80
N PHE A 38 -4.80 -5.57 22.02
CA PHE A 38 -4.35 -5.97 23.35
C PHE A 38 -3.91 -4.79 24.19
N ILE A 39 -3.06 -3.90 23.67
CA ILE A 39 -2.59 -2.69 24.36
C ILE A 39 -3.78 -1.79 24.76
N PHE A 40 -4.71 -1.53 23.85
CA PHE A 40 -5.88 -0.71 24.15
C PHE A 40 -6.84 -1.37 25.14
N SER A 41 -6.91 -2.70 25.16
CA SER A 41 -7.71 -3.43 26.17
C SER A 41 -7.12 -3.31 27.56
N LEU A 42 -5.79 -3.37 27.70
CA LEU A 42 -5.10 -3.21 28.98
C LEU A 42 -5.30 -1.82 29.60
N ASN A 43 -5.27 -0.80 28.76
CA ASN A 43 -5.43 0.59 29.20
C ASN A 43 -6.89 1.01 29.46
N GLY A 44 -7.85 0.09 29.30
CA GLY A 44 -9.27 0.41 29.48
C GLY A 44 -9.86 1.38 28.44
N ALA A 45 -9.11 1.72 27.40
CA ALA A 45 -9.48 2.72 26.40
C ALA A 45 -10.83 2.43 25.72
N GLY A 46 -11.21 1.15 25.58
CA GLY A 46 -12.51 0.76 25.04
C GLY A 46 -13.71 1.16 25.91
N LYS A 47 -13.49 1.32 27.22
CA LYS A 47 -14.54 1.78 28.17
C LYS A 47 -14.66 3.30 28.17
N GLU A 48 -13.54 4.02 28.04
CA GLU A 48 -13.51 5.49 28.06
C GLU A 48 -13.93 6.12 26.74
N ILE A 49 -13.45 5.57 25.61
CA ILE A 49 -13.61 6.17 24.27
C ILE A 49 -14.88 5.65 23.58
N GLY A 50 -15.38 4.48 23.97
CA GLY A 50 -16.47 3.76 23.29
C GLY A 50 -15.98 2.86 22.16
N ALA A 51 -16.64 1.72 22.00
CA ALA A 51 -16.20 0.65 21.09
C ALA A 51 -16.09 1.08 19.62
N ASP A 52 -17.03 1.89 19.13
CA ASP A 52 -17.06 2.31 17.72
C ASP A 52 -15.93 3.31 17.41
N LYS A 53 -15.65 4.26 18.32
CA LYS A 53 -14.51 5.19 18.17
C LYS A 53 -13.18 4.47 18.25
N LEU A 54 -13.06 3.49 19.15
CA LEU A 54 -11.85 2.67 19.26
C LEU A 54 -11.63 1.88 17.96
N ALA A 55 -12.67 1.28 17.39
CA ALA A 55 -12.56 0.56 16.13
C ALA A 55 -12.10 1.48 14.99
N THR A 56 -12.65 2.69 14.89
CA THR A 56 -12.23 3.70 13.88
C THR A 56 -10.76 4.10 14.07
N MET A 57 -10.34 4.33 15.32
CA MET A 57 -8.94 4.66 15.62
C MET A 57 -7.99 3.51 15.23
N LEU A 58 -8.36 2.27 15.55
CA LEU A 58 -7.62 1.09 15.16
C LEU A 58 -7.54 0.94 13.64
N LEU A 59 -8.62 1.20 12.91
CA LEU A 59 -8.62 1.21 11.44
C LEU A 59 -7.67 2.25 10.87
N THR A 60 -7.72 3.47 11.41
CA THR A 60 -6.88 4.60 10.94
C THR A 60 -5.38 4.29 11.08
N ILE A 61 -4.99 3.52 12.10
CA ILE A 61 -3.61 3.12 12.32
C ILE A 61 -3.28 1.85 11.52
N SER A 62 -4.13 0.83 11.61
CA SER A 62 -3.80 -0.51 11.09
C SER A 62 -3.83 -0.60 9.57
N LEU A 63 -4.80 0.06 8.89
CA LEU A 63 -4.93 -0.04 7.44
C LEU A 63 -3.74 0.52 6.67
N PRO A 64 -3.24 1.75 6.95
CA PRO A 64 -2.05 2.27 6.28
C PRO A 64 -0.82 1.39 6.50
N PHE A 65 -0.62 0.91 7.74
CA PHE A 65 0.46 -0.04 8.03
C PHE A 65 0.31 -1.34 7.25
N SER A 66 -0.90 -1.92 7.24
CA SER A 66 -1.16 -3.16 6.52
C SER A 66 -0.89 -3.01 5.02
N LEU A 67 -1.39 -1.94 4.40
CA LEU A 67 -1.17 -1.70 2.98
C LEU A 67 0.30 -1.38 2.67
N ALA A 68 0.96 -0.56 3.47
CA ALA A 68 2.37 -0.22 3.26
C ALA A 68 3.30 -1.43 3.42
N MET A 69 3.08 -2.28 4.43
CA MET A 69 3.90 -3.47 4.67
C MET A 69 3.59 -4.61 3.71
N SER A 70 2.32 -4.92 3.49
CA SER A 70 1.93 -6.12 2.72
C SER A 70 1.85 -5.89 1.21
N VAL A 71 1.65 -4.65 0.78
CA VAL A 71 1.62 -4.25 -0.64
C VAL A 71 2.90 -3.55 -1.03
N GLY A 72 3.24 -2.50 -0.28
CA GLY A 72 4.32 -1.58 -0.66
C GLY A 72 5.71 -2.20 -0.59
N THR A 73 6.10 -2.70 0.58
CA THR A 73 7.45 -3.27 0.76
C THR A 73 7.75 -4.46 -0.16
N PRO A 74 6.85 -5.41 -0.41
CA PRO A 74 7.09 -6.47 -1.38
C PRO A 74 7.35 -5.96 -2.80
N ILE A 75 6.67 -4.90 -3.24
CA ILE A 75 6.92 -4.30 -4.56
C ILE A 75 8.36 -3.82 -4.66
N ILE A 76 8.86 -3.08 -3.66
CA ILE A 76 10.24 -2.58 -3.64
C ILE A 76 11.24 -3.73 -3.68
N ILE A 77 11.05 -4.74 -2.83
CA ILE A 77 11.99 -5.88 -2.69
C ILE A 77 12.02 -6.70 -3.97
N ILE A 78 10.86 -7.05 -4.55
CA ILE A 78 10.78 -7.86 -5.78
C ILE A 78 11.49 -7.14 -6.94
N LEU A 79 11.23 -5.85 -7.13
CA LEU A 79 11.84 -5.09 -8.23
C LEU A 79 13.36 -4.98 -8.08
N ALA A 80 13.83 -4.72 -6.86
CA ALA A 80 15.26 -4.62 -6.58
C ALA A 80 15.98 -5.95 -6.71
N GLU A 81 15.37 -7.05 -6.23
CA GLU A 81 15.92 -8.40 -6.36
C GLU A 81 16.10 -8.83 -7.82
N GLU A 82 15.10 -8.54 -8.65
CA GLU A 82 15.16 -8.88 -10.07
C GLU A 82 16.18 -8.05 -10.83
N ARG A 83 16.33 -6.79 -10.43
CA ARG A 83 17.34 -5.92 -10.99
C ARG A 83 18.75 -6.38 -10.61
N GLU A 84 18.98 -6.73 -9.35
CA GLU A 84 20.27 -7.23 -8.86
C GLU A 84 20.65 -8.56 -9.53
N LYS A 85 19.70 -9.45 -9.76
CA LYS A 85 19.92 -10.74 -10.41
C LYS A 85 19.96 -10.68 -11.94
N HIS A 86 19.88 -9.49 -12.54
CA HIS A 86 19.80 -9.30 -13.99
C HIS A 86 18.70 -10.10 -14.69
N ASN A 87 17.65 -10.48 -13.96
CA ASN A 87 16.51 -11.25 -14.50
C ASN A 87 15.72 -10.48 -15.57
N LEU A 88 15.79 -9.15 -15.55
CA LEU A 88 15.15 -8.28 -16.55
C LEU A 88 15.64 -8.59 -17.97
N GLN A 89 16.95 -8.79 -18.15
CA GLN A 89 17.53 -9.12 -19.46
C GLN A 89 17.02 -10.47 -19.98
N SER A 90 16.95 -11.47 -19.10
CA SER A 90 16.45 -12.80 -19.45
C SER A 90 14.96 -12.78 -19.84
N LEU A 91 14.14 -12.00 -19.14
CA LEU A 91 12.73 -11.82 -19.46
C LEU A 91 12.52 -11.08 -20.79
N ARG A 92 13.37 -10.09 -21.06
CA ARG A 92 13.37 -9.36 -22.34
C ARG A 92 13.70 -10.29 -23.51
N LEU A 93 14.74 -11.10 -23.39
CA LEU A 93 15.10 -12.12 -24.39
C LEU A 93 13.97 -13.14 -24.60
N ALA A 94 13.18 -13.42 -23.57
CA ALA A 94 11.98 -14.24 -23.68
C ALA A 94 10.78 -13.50 -24.35
N GLY A 95 10.94 -12.22 -24.75
CA GLY A 95 9.92 -11.40 -25.41
C GLY A 95 8.80 -10.96 -24.45
N VAL A 96 9.13 -10.72 -23.17
CA VAL A 96 8.22 -10.12 -22.18
C VAL A 96 8.30 -8.61 -22.32
N THR A 97 7.15 -7.95 -22.49
CA THR A 97 7.09 -6.48 -22.52
C THR A 97 7.19 -5.91 -21.09
N ALA A 98 7.71 -4.68 -20.97
CA ALA A 98 7.82 -4.00 -19.69
C ALA A 98 6.47 -3.84 -18.97
N GLY A 99 5.39 -3.59 -19.71
CA GLY A 99 4.04 -3.54 -19.15
C GLY A 99 3.59 -4.87 -18.55
N GLN A 100 3.84 -6.00 -19.25
CA GLN A 100 3.55 -7.34 -18.74
C GLN A 100 4.39 -7.64 -17.48
N TYR A 101 5.65 -7.24 -17.49
CA TYR A 101 6.55 -7.37 -16.36
C TYR A 101 6.00 -6.68 -15.10
N ILE A 102 5.70 -5.38 -15.20
CA ILE A 102 5.20 -4.59 -14.07
C ILE A 102 3.84 -5.08 -13.60
N LEU A 103 2.89 -5.28 -14.52
CA LEU A 103 1.58 -5.82 -14.14
C LEU A 103 1.71 -7.14 -13.39
N SER A 104 2.60 -8.05 -13.84
CA SER A 104 2.83 -9.30 -13.11
C SER A 104 3.37 -9.08 -11.70
N ALA A 105 4.22 -8.06 -11.49
CA ALA A 105 4.79 -7.73 -10.19
C ALA A 105 3.75 -7.14 -9.21
N LEU A 106 2.74 -6.45 -9.74
CA LEU A 106 1.73 -5.76 -8.93
C LEU A 106 0.52 -6.63 -8.57
N ILE A 107 0.25 -7.71 -9.31
CA ILE A 107 -0.96 -8.54 -9.12
C ILE A 107 -1.01 -9.14 -7.71
N TRP A 108 0.05 -9.80 -7.26
CA TRP A 108 0.06 -10.44 -5.94
C TRP A 108 -0.02 -9.43 -4.79
N PRO A 109 0.77 -8.34 -4.76
CA PRO A 109 0.57 -7.27 -3.79
C PRO A 109 -0.84 -6.68 -3.80
N ALA A 110 -1.44 -6.46 -4.98
CA ALA A 110 -2.81 -5.94 -5.08
C ALA A 110 -3.85 -6.91 -4.49
N ILE A 111 -3.73 -8.22 -4.74
CA ILE A 111 -4.60 -9.24 -4.14
C ILE A 111 -4.48 -9.23 -2.61
N ILE A 112 -3.25 -9.17 -2.10
CA ILE A 112 -2.99 -9.10 -0.65
C ILE A 112 -3.56 -7.79 -0.08
N GLY A 113 -3.43 -6.67 -0.78
CA GLY A 113 -4.00 -5.39 -0.37
C GLY A 113 -5.53 -5.44 -0.27
N ILE A 114 -6.21 -6.01 -1.28
CA ILE A 114 -7.67 -6.23 -1.24
C ILE A 114 -8.05 -7.11 -0.04
N PHE A 115 -7.29 -8.17 0.23
CA PHE A 115 -7.49 -9.02 1.41
C PHE A 115 -7.44 -8.19 2.69
N TYR A 116 -6.45 -7.28 2.85
CA TYR A 116 -6.35 -6.42 4.04
C TYR A 116 -7.48 -5.37 4.12
N ILE A 117 -7.92 -4.82 3.00
CA ILE A 117 -9.08 -3.91 2.97
C ILE A 117 -10.33 -4.59 3.54
N VAL A 118 -10.52 -5.88 3.23
CA VAL A 118 -11.68 -6.65 3.68
C VAL A 118 -11.53 -7.17 5.11
N ILE A 119 -10.36 -7.71 5.45
CA ILE A 119 -10.18 -8.41 6.74
C ILE A 119 -9.95 -7.46 7.91
N THR A 120 -9.29 -6.31 7.70
CA THR A 120 -8.95 -5.39 8.80
C THR A 120 -10.17 -4.86 9.55
N PRO A 121 -11.26 -4.39 8.90
CA PRO A 121 -12.48 -3.98 9.61
C PRO A 121 -13.07 -5.10 10.47
N LEU A 122 -13.07 -6.32 9.95
CA LEU A 122 -13.57 -7.49 10.68
C LEU A 122 -12.70 -7.78 11.92
N LEU A 123 -11.38 -7.71 11.78
CA LEU A 123 -10.45 -7.92 12.88
C LEU A 123 -10.57 -6.86 13.97
N VAL A 124 -10.79 -5.59 13.62
CA VAL A 124 -10.94 -4.52 14.61
C VAL A 124 -12.34 -4.39 15.17
N GLY A 125 -13.35 -5.02 14.52
CA GLY A 125 -14.76 -4.96 14.93
C GLY A 125 -15.47 -3.69 14.47
N ALA A 126 -15.05 -3.08 13.36
CA ALA A 126 -15.68 -1.88 12.83
C ALA A 126 -16.98 -2.21 12.08
N LYS A 127 -18.02 -1.42 12.34
CA LYS A 127 -19.35 -1.56 11.70
C LYS A 127 -19.43 -0.68 10.47
N LEU A 128 -19.33 -1.28 9.28
CA LEU A 128 -19.34 -0.59 7.98
C LEU A 128 -20.69 -0.61 7.28
N SER A 129 -21.77 -1.06 7.94
CA SER A 129 -23.04 -1.50 7.32
C SER A 129 -23.63 -0.55 6.26
N ASN A 130 -23.54 0.76 6.44
CA ASN A 130 -24.13 1.74 5.50
C ASN A 130 -23.11 2.43 4.60
N GLN A 131 -21.81 2.11 4.70
CA GLN A 131 -20.73 2.85 4.05
C GLN A 131 -19.75 1.95 3.29
N LEU A 132 -20.12 0.70 3.03
CA LEU A 132 -19.26 -0.26 2.34
C LEU A 132 -18.76 0.23 0.98
N PHE A 133 -19.61 0.94 0.22
CA PHE A 133 -19.24 1.46 -1.08
C PHE A 133 -18.18 2.56 -0.98
N SER A 134 -18.41 3.60 -0.17
CA SER A 134 -17.45 4.70 0.02
C SER A 134 -16.16 4.21 0.65
N TYR A 135 -16.25 3.32 1.64
CA TYR A 135 -15.09 2.66 2.25
C TYR A 135 -14.24 1.92 1.21
N SER A 136 -14.86 1.04 0.42
CA SER A 136 -14.15 0.25 -0.59
C SER A 136 -13.53 1.15 -1.66
N LEU A 137 -14.25 2.17 -2.12
CA LEU A 137 -13.77 3.09 -3.15
C LEU A 137 -12.56 3.90 -2.67
N VAL A 138 -12.65 4.51 -1.48
CA VAL A 138 -11.55 5.30 -0.91
C VAL A 138 -10.31 4.43 -0.70
N LEU A 139 -10.47 3.23 -0.18
CA LEU A 139 -9.34 2.34 0.09
C LEU A 139 -8.72 1.76 -1.18
N LEU A 140 -9.52 1.44 -2.19
CA LEU A 140 -8.99 1.02 -3.49
C LEU A 140 -8.20 2.14 -4.17
N LEU A 141 -8.68 3.39 -4.12
CA LEU A 141 -7.97 4.55 -4.63
C LEU A 141 -6.67 4.81 -3.85
N THR A 142 -6.72 4.73 -2.53
CA THR A 142 -5.54 4.87 -1.66
C THR A 142 -4.52 3.77 -1.93
N MET A 143 -4.98 2.52 -2.06
CA MET A 143 -4.11 1.40 -2.41
C MET A 143 -3.44 1.61 -3.78
N LEU A 144 -4.17 2.13 -4.76
CA LEU A 144 -3.64 2.41 -6.09
C LEU A 144 -2.52 3.46 -6.04
N VAL A 145 -2.70 4.54 -5.29
CA VAL A 145 -1.65 5.56 -5.08
C VAL A 145 -0.44 4.98 -4.37
N LEU A 146 -0.66 4.16 -3.33
CA LEU A 146 0.43 3.47 -2.63
C LEU A 146 1.20 2.53 -3.57
N ILE A 147 0.52 1.77 -4.42
CA ILE A 147 1.17 0.90 -5.41
C ILE A 147 2.13 1.72 -6.29
N PHE A 148 1.69 2.85 -6.84
CA PHE A 148 2.55 3.68 -7.68
C PHE A 148 3.67 4.38 -6.89
N PHE A 149 3.40 4.80 -5.66
CA PHE A 149 4.42 5.34 -4.76
C PHE A 149 5.54 4.32 -4.50
N PHE A 150 5.18 3.10 -4.09
CA PHE A 150 6.15 2.04 -3.82
C PHE A 150 6.80 1.50 -5.09
N LEU A 151 6.10 1.48 -6.22
CA LEU A 151 6.67 1.17 -7.53
C LEU A 151 7.78 2.16 -7.89
N MET A 152 7.51 3.46 -7.74
CA MET A 152 8.50 4.51 -7.95
C MET A 152 9.74 4.31 -7.07
N VAL A 153 9.55 4.08 -5.76
CA VAL A 153 10.66 3.82 -4.83
C VAL A 153 11.44 2.56 -5.22
N GLY A 154 10.74 1.48 -5.58
CA GLY A 154 11.36 0.23 -6.01
C GLY A 154 12.21 0.37 -7.29
N LEU A 155 11.77 1.18 -8.23
CA LEU A 155 12.51 1.49 -9.46
C LEU A 155 13.78 2.32 -9.19
N PHE A 156 13.83 3.09 -8.11
CA PHE A 156 15.06 3.75 -7.66
C PHE A 156 16.10 2.78 -7.09
N CYS A 157 15.67 1.67 -6.52
CA CYS A 157 16.55 0.73 -5.85
C CYS A 157 17.39 -0.05 -6.86
N LYS A 158 18.72 -0.07 -6.68
CA LYS A 158 19.67 -0.80 -7.55
C LYS A 158 19.89 -2.23 -7.10
N ASN A 159 19.73 -2.51 -5.80
CA ASN A 159 19.96 -3.82 -5.18
C ASN A 159 19.05 -4.00 -3.95
N GLN A 160 19.04 -5.22 -3.39
CA GLN A 160 18.23 -5.56 -2.23
C GLN A 160 18.59 -4.78 -0.96
N VAL A 161 19.85 -4.44 -0.74
CA VAL A 161 20.29 -3.66 0.43
C VAL A 161 19.67 -2.28 0.41
N MET A 162 19.71 -1.61 -0.75
CA MET A 162 19.06 -0.31 -0.95
C MET A 162 17.54 -0.40 -0.80
N ALA A 163 16.94 -1.48 -1.32
CA ALA A 163 15.51 -1.73 -1.19
C ALA A 163 15.07 -1.85 0.27
N GLN A 164 15.79 -2.62 1.07
CA GLN A 164 15.50 -2.78 2.51
C GLN A 164 15.68 -1.45 3.25
N SER A 165 16.72 -0.68 2.94
CA SER A 165 16.98 0.61 3.56
C SER A 165 15.92 1.67 3.24
N LEU A 166 15.38 1.69 2.01
CA LEU A 166 14.39 2.66 1.58
C LEU A 166 12.94 2.21 1.86
N SER A 167 12.69 0.91 1.97
CA SER A 167 11.34 0.39 2.23
C SER A 167 10.79 0.82 3.59
N VAL A 168 11.65 0.86 4.63
CA VAL A 168 11.24 1.26 5.98
C VAL A 168 10.83 2.73 6.05
N PRO A 169 11.64 3.72 5.62
CA PRO A 169 11.20 5.11 5.57
C PRO A 169 9.95 5.33 4.72
N ALA A 170 9.86 4.68 3.54
CA ALA A 170 8.69 4.79 2.67
C ALA A 170 7.42 4.24 3.35
N MET A 171 7.53 3.09 4.03
CA MET A 171 6.45 2.50 4.81
C MET A 171 6.01 3.42 5.95
N LEU A 172 6.96 3.94 6.74
CA LEU A 172 6.67 4.84 7.86
C LEU A 172 6.01 6.13 7.38
N LEU A 173 6.47 6.69 6.26
CA LEU A 173 5.86 7.88 5.67
C LEU A 173 4.41 7.61 5.30
N ALA A 174 4.10 6.51 4.61
CA ALA A 174 2.74 6.15 4.24
C ALA A 174 1.85 5.88 5.47
N ALA A 175 2.37 5.22 6.49
CA ALA A 175 1.62 4.82 7.68
C ALA A 175 1.39 5.98 8.66
N PHE A 176 2.37 6.88 8.83
CA PHE A 176 2.29 7.93 9.83
C PHE A 176 1.55 9.19 9.36
N ILE A 177 1.45 9.46 8.06
CA ILE A 177 0.68 10.61 7.57
C ILE A 177 -0.75 10.64 8.14
N PRO A 178 -1.56 9.55 8.05
CA PRO A 178 -2.89 9.54 8.64
C PRO A 178 -2.88 9.69 10.17
N MET A 179 -1.88 9.13 10.83
CA MET A 179 -1.75 9.21 12.28
C MET A 179 -1.46 10.65 12.72
N PHE A 180 -0.49 11.31 12.10
CA PHE A 180 -0.17 12.72 12.39
C PHE A 180 -1.29 13.68 12.04
N SER A 181 -2.05 13.40 10.98
CA SER A 181 -3.23 14.19 10.62
C SER A 181 -4.28 14.22 11.73
N ASN A 182 -4.30 13.25 12.64
CA ASN A 182 -5.22 13.19 13.77
C ASN A 182 -4.67 13.81 15.05
N MET A 183 -3.38 14.21 15.09
CA MET A 183 -2.75 14.75 16.30
C MET A 183 -3.02 16.24 16.52
N SER A 184 -3.15 17.04 15.44
CA SER A 184 -3.44 18.46 15.54
C SER A 184 -4.20 18.97 14.33
N GLU A 185 -4.97 20.07 14.51
CA GLU A 185 -5.71 20.69 13.40
C GLU A 185 -4.79 21.27 12.33
N ASP A 186 -3.66 21.85 12.74
CA ASP A 186 -2.72 22.47 11.77
C ASP A 186 -2.02 21.42 10.92
N LEU A 187 -1.56 20.31 11.53
CA LEU A 187 -1.04 19.16 10.78
C LEU A 187 -2.11 18.59 9.84
N SER A 188 -3.36 18.51 10.30
CA SER A 188 -4.47 18.06 9.47
C SER A 188 -4.66 18.93 8.22
N LYS A 189 -4.60 20.28 8.34
CA LYS A 189 -4.74 21.21 7.21
C LYS A 189 -3.66 21.00 6.15
N VAL A 190 -2.43 20.71 6.56
CA VAL A 190 -1.31 20.45 5.65
C VAL A 190 -1.40 19.05 5.04
N LEU A 191 -1.59 18.03 5.88
CA LEU A 191 -1.54 16.63 5.47
C LEU A 191 -2.78 16.17 4.69
N ARG A 192 -3.90 16.92 4.73
CA ARG A 192 -5.11 16.62 3.96
C ARG A 192 -4.90 16.60 2.45
N TYR A 193 -3.89 17.29 1.95
CA TYR A 193 -3.51 17.30 0.53
C TYR A 193 -2.33 16.37 0.20
N SER A 194 -1.89 15.56 1.15
CA SER A 194 -0.91 14.51 0.90
C SER A 194 -1.52 13.33 0.11
N PHE A 195 -0.68 12.42 -0.36
CA PHE A 195 -1.13 11.19 -1.04
C PHE A 195 -1.97 10.26 -0.14
N MET A 196 -1.92 10.43 1.19
CA MET A 196 -2.79 9.75 2.16
C MET A 196 -3.93 10.65 2.67
N GLY A 197 -4.07 11.85 2.13
CA GLY A 197 -5.01 12.85 2.65
C GLY A 197 -6.46 12.43 2.52
N LEU A 198 -6.86 11.86 1.38
CA LEU A 198 -8.22 11.36 1.16
C LEU A 198 -8.60 10.29 2.19
N PHE A 199 -7.70 9.33 2.44
CA PHE A 199 -7.89 8.31 3.47
C PHE A 199 -8.04 8.93 4.86
N SER A 200 -7.15 9.88 5.20
CA SER A 200 -7.18 10.56 6.52
C SER A 200 -8.48 11.33 6.73
N SER A 201 -8.94 12.07 5.73
CA SER A 201 -10.19 12.82 5.79
C SER A 201 -11.40 11.91 5.87
N TYR A 202 -11.40 10.80 5.12
CA TYR A 202 -12.46 9.80 5.18
C TYR A 202 -12.54 9.17 6.58
N MET A 203 -11.42 8.80 7.20
CA MET A 203 -11.40 8.19 8.53
C MET A 203 -11.83 9.15 9.66
N LYS A 204 -11.74 10.46 9.45
CA LYS A 204 -12.22 11.47 10.41
C LYS A 204 -13.74 11.59 10.42
N ASP A 205 -14.37 11.61 9.25
CA ASP A 205 -15.81 11.77 9.11
C ASP A 205 -16.36 10.94 7.95
N TRP A 206 -16.75 9.72 8.24
CA TRP A 206 -17.30 8.79 7.26
C TRP A 206 -18.68 9.20 6.78
N SER A 207 -19.46 9.90 7.63
CA SER A 207 -20.87 10.21 7.40
C SER A 207 -21.06 11.38 6.42
N HIS A 208 -20.14 12.34 6.44
CA HIS A 208 -20.18 13.54 5.58
C HIS A 208 -19.14 13.52 4.46
N PHE A 209 -18.61 12.33 4.15
CA PHE A 209 -17.60 12.20 3.10
C PHE A 209 -18.20 12.47 1.72
N HIS A 210 -17.64 13.47 1.03
CA HIS A 210 -17.94 13.79 -0.36
C HIS A 210 -16.74 13.41 -1.24
N LEU A 211 -16.97 12.55 -2.25
CA LEU A 211 -15.90 12.11 -3.15
C LEU A 211 -15.25 13.28 -3.91
N TRP A 212 -16.08 14.22 -4.37
CA TRP A 212 -15.60 15.42 -5.08
C TRP A 212 -15.08 16.48 -4.11
N SER A 213 -14.02 16.16 -3.43
CA SER A 213 -13.35 17.02 -2.46
C SER A 213 -11.97 17.44 -2.98
N GLY A 214 -11.40 18.48 -2.35
CA GLY A 214 -10.03 18.92 -2.65
C GLY A 214 -9.00 17.81 -2.39
N GLU A 215 -9.26 16.94 -1.43
CA GLU A 215 -8.44 15.79 -1.09
C GLU A 215 -8.44 14.73 -2.20
N PHE A 216 -9.59 14.54 -2.88
CA PHE A 216 -9.67 13.65 -4.03
C PHE A 216 -8.84 14.18 -5.21
N LEU A 217 -8.95 15.49 -5.49
CA LEU A 217 -8.11 16.12 -6.53
C LEU A 217 -6.61 15.99 -6.20
N ALA A 218 -6.23 16.23 -4.94
CA ALA A 218 -4.86 16.06 -4.49
C ALA A 218 -4.38 14.61 -4.69
N LEU A 219 -5.21 13.62 -4.34
CA LEU A 219 -4.90 12.20 -4.56
C LEU A 219 -4.68 11.89 -6.03
N VAL A 220 -5.53 12.41 -6.95
CA VAL A 220 -5.37 12.24 -8.40
C VAL A 220 -4.05 12.87 -8.88
N VAL A 221 -3.71 14.05 -8.39
CA VAL A 221 -2.42 14.69 -8.72
C VAL A 221 -1.24 13.84 -8.26
N TRP A 222 -1.27 13.32 -7.03
CA TRP A 222 -0.24 12.40 -6.53
C TRP A 222 -0.16 11.12 -7.33
N LEU A 223 -1.32 10.54 -7.70
CA LEU A 223 -1.36 9.35 -8.56
C LEU A 223 -0.67 9.59 -9.90
N LEU A 224 -1.01 10.68 -10.57
CA LEU A 224 -0.40 11.05 -11.85
C LEU A 224 1.10 11.33 -11.72
N LEU A 225 1.51 11.97 -10.62
CA LEU A 225 2.92 12.25 -10.33
C LEU A 225 3.71 10.95 -10.13
N PHE A 226 3.25 10.06 -9.27
CA PHE A 226 3.95 8.79 -9.01
C PHE A 226 3.92 7.86 -10.22
N ALA A 227 2.81 7.79 -10.96
CA ALA A 227 2.70 7.03 -12.20
C ALA A 227 3.64 7.60 -13.28
N GLY A 228 3.66 8.92 -13.46
CA GLY A 228 4.54 9.60 -14.41
C GLY A 228 6.02 9.40 -14.09
N LEU A 229 6.41 9.55 -12.82
CA LEU A 229 7.77 9.28 -12.37
C LEU A 229 8.16 7.81 -12.55
N SER A 230 7.26 6.88 -12.22
CA SER A 230 7.49 5.44 -12.44
C SER A 230 7.72 5.14 -13.92
N PHE A 231 6.90 5.72 -14.80
CA PHE A 231 7.03 5.56 -16.25
C PHE A 231 8.33 6.16 -16.79
N TYR A 232 8.70 7.36 -16.32
CA TYR A 232 9.95 8.00 -16.66
C TYR A 232 11.17 7.16 -16.25
N LEU A 233 11.15 6.66 -15.00
CA LEU A 233 12.23 5.79 -14.49
C LEU A 233 12.33 4.49 -15.28
N MET A 234 11.21 3.87 -15.64
CA MET A 234 11.21 2.66 -16.46
C MET A 234 11.86 2.88 -17.82
N ARG A 235 11.58 4.00 -18.48
CA ARG A 235 12.24 4.36 -19.75
C ARG A 235 13.73 4.61 -19.56
N HIS A 236 14.08 5.41 -18.57
CA HIS A 236 15.48 5.80 -18.34
C HIS A 236 16.37 4.63 -17.91
N LEU A 237 15.80 3.63 -17.23
CA LEU A 237 16.49 2.42 -16.81
C LEU A 237 16.58 1.34 -17.92
N GLN A 238 16.19 1.69 -19.15
CA GLN A 238 16.14 0.76 -20.30
C GLN A 238 15.29 -0.50 -20.05
N ILE A 239 14.30 -0.40 -19.14
CA ILE A 239 13.34 -1.48 -18.91
C ILE A 239 12.31 -1.51 -20.06
N LEU A 240 12.13 -0.37 -20.74
CA LEU A 240 11.17 -0.18 -21.82
C LEU A 240 11.81 -0.03 -23.22
N ASP A 241 13.13 0.16 -23.31
CA ASP A 241 13.78 0.31 -24.62
C ASP A 241 13.83 -1.04 -25.33
N ASP A 242 13.15 -1.11 -26.46
CA ASP A 242 13.17 -2.19 -27.43
C ASP A 242 14.45 -2.23 -28.23
#